data_bd0a204ea948f74d83b2858eb13451d7
#
_entry.id   bd0a204ea948f74d83b2858eb13451d7
#
_cell.length_a   1.000
_cell.length_b   1.000
_cell.length_c   1.000
_cell.angle_alpha   90.00
_cell.angle_beta   90.00
_cell.angle_gamma   90.00
#
_symmetry.space_group_name_H-M   'P 1'
#
loop_
_entity.id
_entity.type
_entity.pdbx_description
1 polymer ?
#
loop_
_entity_poly.entity_id
_entity_poly.type
_entity_poly.pdbx_seq_one_letter_code
_entity_poly.pdbx_strand_id
1 'polypeptide(L)'
;MKYKYIWLFTLLVGFLSCEEIESPIPEAVLLPELTTGSVDFSNYVAVGASFTAGFTDGGLFIASQQNSFPNILAKEFAKVGGGEFKQPLMADNTGGILVGGNVARGYRFTFNSETSTPQSLDTFLTGLGASVPPITTEAGISLGSDFNNFGIPGAKSWHLLAPGYAGANPYYARIASGPTATVVGDAIAQNPTFFTL
;
A
#
# COMPACT_ATOMS: atom_id res chain seq x y z
N MET A 1 -49.39 -12.73 -53.62
CA MET A 1 -48.78 -11.44 -53.10
C MET A 1 -49.28 -11.10 -51.68
N LYS A 2 -49.25 -12.04 -50.71
CA LYS A 2 -49.81 -11.78 -49.36
C LYS A 2 -48.74 -11.82 -48.21
N TYR A 3 -47.44 -12.05 -48.51
CA TYR A 3 -46.41 -12.23 -47.47
C TYR A 3 -45.34 -11.14 -47.44
N LYS A 4 -45.39 -10.14 -48.36
CA LYS A 4 -44.38 -9.10 -48.47
C LYS A 4 -44.33 -8.14 -47.25
N TYR A 5 -45.36 -8.09 -46.46
CA TYR A 5 -45.44 -7.15 -45.32
C TYR A 5 -45.26 -7.81 -43.94
N ILE A 6 -45.17 -9.16 -43.90
CA ILE A 6 -44.97 -9.88 -42.65
C ILE A 6 -43.57 -9.56 -42.09
N TRP A 7 -42.57 -9.48 -42.96
CA TRP A 7 -41.20 -9.10 -42.58
C TRP A 7 -41.09 -7.70 -41.99
N LEU A 8 -41.88 -6.75 -42.52
CA LEU A 8 -41.93 -5.38 -42.02
C LEU A 8 -42.60 -5.29 -40.64
N PHE A 9 -43.62 -6.16 -40.43
CA PHE A 9 -44.34 -6.22 -39.16
C PHE A 9 -43.51 -6.86 -38.03
N THR A 10 -42.75 -7.92 -38.36
CA THR A 10 -41.79 -8.54 -37.41
C THR A 10 -40.66 -7.59 -37.03
N LEU A 11 -40.18 -6.77 -37.95
CA LEU A 11 -39.14 -5.77 -37.67
C LEU A 11 -39.69 -4.65 -36.75
N LEU A 12 -40.92 -4.23 -36.94
CA LEU A 12 -41.55 -3.17 -36.14
C LEU A 12 -41.86 -3.62 -34.71
N VAL A 13 -42.22 -4.91 -34.49
CA VAL A 13 -42.46 -5.47 -33.16
C VAL A 13 -41.11 -5.63 -32.36
N GLY A 14 -40.00 -5.82 -33.05
CA GLY A 14 -38.68 -5.92 -32.41
C GLY A 14 -38.17 -4.62 -31.76
N PHE A 15 -38.70 -3.46 -32.15
CA PHE A 15 -38.32 -2.16 -31.56
C PHE A 15 -39.18 -1.74 -30.36
N LEU A 16 -40.26 -2.47 -30.06
CA LEU A 16 -41.14 -2.19 -28.94
C LEU A 16 -40.80 -2.97 -27.65
N SER A 17 -39.72 -3.75 -27.67
CA SER A 17 -39.32 -4.65 -26.57
C SER A 17 -38.27 -4.09 -25.61
N CYS A 18 -38.02 -2.79 -25.61
CA CYS A 18 -37.25 -2.15 -24.53
C CYS A 18 -38.22 -1.29 -23.70
N GLU A 19 -39.01 -1.91 -22.85
CA GLU A 19 -39.43 -1.22 -21.64
C GLU A 19 -38.24 -1.18 -20.71
N GLU A 20 -37.65 0.01 -20.51
CA GLU A 20 -36.81 0.25 -19.34
C GLU A 20 -37.71 -0.01 -18.14
N ILE A 21 -37.54 -1.13 -17.48
CA ILE A 21 -38.02 -1.33 -16.12
C ILE A 21 -37.29 -0.30 -15.31
N GLU A 22 -37.85 0.85 -15.07
CA GLU A 22 -37.42 1.74 -14.00
C GLU A 22 -37.58 0.94 -12.71
N SER A 23 -36.47 0.23 -12.36
CA SER A 23 -36.35 -0.30 -11.00
C SER A 23 -36.51 0.89 -10.08
N PRO A 24 -37.51 0.90 -9.16
CA PRO A 24 -37.62 1.99 -8.21
C PRO A 24 -36.24 2.15 -7.56
N ILE A 25 -35.65 3.34 -7.72
CA ILE A 25 -34.38 3.68 -7.06
C ILE A 25 -34.60 3.35 -5.59
N PRO A 26 -33.87 2.37 -5.01
CA PRO A 26 -34.07 2.05 -3.62
C PRO A 26 -33.91 3.34 -2.83
N GLU A 27 -34.92 3.67 -2.02
CA GLU A 27 -34.85 4.82 -1.13
C GLU A 27 -33.53 4.73 -0.38
N ALA A 28 -32.72 5.80 -0.46
CA ALA A 28 -31.38 5.80 0.12
C ALA A 28 -31.49 5.45 1.60
N VAL A 29 -31.11 4.23 1.96
CA VAL A 29 -31.05 3.82 3.36
C VAL A 29 -30.02 4.73 4.02
N LEU A 30 -30.48 5.61 4.89
CA LEU A 30 -29.61 6.43 5.72
C LEU A 30 -28.78 5.47 6.56
N LEU A 31 -27.50 5.34 6.22
CA LEU A 31 -26.58 4.56 7.02
C LEU A 31 -26.45 5.21 8.41
N PRO A 32 -26.34 4.42 9.48
CA PRO A 32 -26.08 4.97 10.80
C PRO A 32 -24.77 5.77 10.80
N GLU A 33 -24.69 6.79 11.66
CA GLU A 33 -23.47 7.56 11.85
C GLU A 33 -22.32 6.64 12.26
N LEU A 34 -21.15 6.87 11.64
CA LEU A 34 -19.95 6.11 11.98
C LEU A 34 -19.49 6.46 13.39
N THR A 35 -19.28 5.44 14.22
CA THR A 35 -18.77 5.58 15.58
C THR A 35 -17.66 4.59 15.84
N THR A 36 -16.72 4.90 16.74
CA THR A 36 -15.67 3.97 17.18
C THR A 36 -16.18 2.89 18.10
N GLY A 37 -17.42 3.05 18.62
CA GLY A 37 -17.88 2.26 19.76
C GLY A 37 -17.00 2.54 20.99
N SER A 38 -16.41 1.50 21.57
CA SER A 38 -15.51 1.61 22.74
C SER A 38 -14.01 1.63 22.36
N VAL A 39 -13.67 1.63 21.07
CA VAL A 39 -12.28 1.57 20.61
C VAL A 39 -11.72 2.97 20.44
N ASP A 40 -10.49 3.17 20.91
CA ASP A 40 -9.76 4.42 20.77
C ASP A 40 -8.73 4.29 19.63
N PHE A 41 -8.97 4.95 18.51
CA PHE A 41 -8.08 5.01 17.35
C PHE A 41 -7.16 6.24 17.33
N SER A 42 -7.12 7.02 18.40
CA SER A 42 -6.38 8.29 18.43
C SER A 42 -4.88 8.12 18.20
N ASN A 43 -4.31 6.96 18.54
CA ASN A 43 -2.92 6.64 18.23
C ASN A 43 -2.79 5.19 17.74
N TYR A 44 -3.04 5.00 16.44
CA TYR A 44 -2.89 3.72 15.78
C TYR A 44 -1.42 3.45 15.40
N VAL A 45 -0.91 2.28 15.74
CA VAL A 45 0.43 1.79 15.36
C VAL A 45 0.32 0.43 14.69
N ALA A 46 1.00 0.24 13.56
CA ALA A 46 1.08 -1.03 12.85
C ALA A 46 2.48 -1.64 13.02
N VAL A 47 2.53 -2.91 13.40
CA VAL A 47 3.76 -3.69 13.53
C VAL A 47 3.68 -4.87 12.56
N GLY A 48 4.80 -5.26 11.95
CA GLY A 48 4.79 -6.43 11.08
C GLY A 48 5.97 -6.50 10.12
N ALA A 49 5.77 -7.18 9.01
CA ALA A 49 6.80 -7.42 8.01
C ALA A 49 6.50 -6.69 6.68
N SER A 50 6.80 -7.33 5.57
CA SER A 50 6.67 -6.78 4.20
C SER A 50 5.26 -6.28 3.89
N PHE A 51 4.23 -7.04 4.26
CA PHE A 51 2.84 -6.67 3.98
C PHE A 51 2.42 -5.40 4.73
N THR A 52 2.80 -5.29 6.00
CA THR A 52 2.57 -4.10 6.82
C THR A 52 3.31 -2.88 6.30
N ALA A 53 4.54 -3.06 5.81
CA ALA A 53 5.30 -1.99 5.19
C ALA A 53 4.69 -1.46 3.89
N GLY A 54 3.89 -2.26 3.18
CA GLY A 54 3.44 -1.98 1.81
C GLY A 54 4.44 -2.44 0.74
N PHE A 55 5.28 -3.44 1.07
CA PHE A 55 6.24 -4.01 0.12
C PHE A 55 5.52 -4.82 -0.96
N THR A 56 5.71 -4.45 -2.21
CA THR A 56 5.12 -5.12 -3.38
C THR A 56 6.08 -5.05 -4.57
N ASP A 57 5.83 -5.82 -5.61
CA ASP A 57 6.64 -5.82 -6.84
C ASP A 57 8.14 -5.98 -6.60
N GLY A 58 8.53 -6.75 -5.58
CA GLY A 58 9.91 -6.96 -5.20
C GLY A 58 10.61 -5.76 -4.56
N GLY A 59 9.89 -4.66 -4.21
CA GLY A 59 10.46 -3.45 -3.63
C GLY A 59 9.56 -2.77 -2.61
N LEU A 60 10.13 -1.83 -1.86
CA LEU A 60 9.40 -0.86 -1.05
C LEU A 60 9.61 0.52 -1.68
N PHE A 61 8.54 1.29 -1.91
CA PHE A 61 8.59 2.58 -2.56
C PHE A 61 7.42 3.46 -2.10
N ILE A 62 7.51 4.78 -2.34
CA ILE A 62 6.54 5.75 -1.81
C ILE A 62 5.10 5.36 -2.13
N ALA A 63 4.81 5.09 -3.40
CA ALA A 63 3.45 4.80 -3.83
C ALA A 63 2.88 3.51 -3.19
N SER A 64 3.71 2.48 -3.00
CA SER A 64 3.29 1.26 -2.33
C SER A 64 3.02 1.47 -0.84
N GLN A 65 3.85 2.27 -0.17
CA GLN A 65 3.66 2.62 1.25
C GLN A 65 2.38 3.44 1.45
N GLN A 66 2.09 4.37 0.55
CA GLN A 66 0.84 5.17 0.57
C GLN A 66 -0.42 4.33 0.38
N ASN A 67 -0.28 3.13 -0.20
CA ASN A 67 -1.36 2.16 -0.42
C ASN A 67 -1.23 0.91 0.47
N SER A 68 -0.37 0.94 1.49
CA SER A 68 -0.27 -0.13 2.48
C SER A 68 -1.57 -0.27 3.28
N PHE A 69 -1.90 -1.50 3.72
CA PHE A 69 -3.13 -1.70 4.49
C PHE A 69 -3.18 -0.85 5.78
N PRO A 70 -2.08 -0.63 6.52
CA PRO A 70 -2.15 0.22 7.70
C PRO A 70 -2.48 1.67 7.36
N ASN A 71 -1.95 2.19 6.24
CA ASN A 71 -2.27 3.54 5.81
C ASN A 71 -3.73 3.67 5.34
N ILE A 72 -4.28 2.63 4.73
CA ILE A 72 -5.71 2.57 4.36
C ILE A 72 -6.57 2.56 5.63
N LEU A 73 -6.24 1.69 6.60
CA LEU A 73 -6.96 1.65 7.88
C LEU A 73 -6.88 2.98 8.63
N ALA A 74 -5.71 3.61 8.68
CA ALA A 74 -5.54 4.92 9.32
C ALA A 74 -6.44 5.99 8.71
N LYS A 75 -6.59 6.00 7.38
CA LYS A 75 -7.53 6.91 6.69
C LYS A 75 -9.00 6.64 7.08
N GLU A 76 -9.36 5.39 7.28
CA GLU A 76 -10.71 5.04 7.74
C GLU A 76 -10.90 5.41 9.22
N PHE A 77 -9.90 5.16 10.07
CA PHE A 77 -9.94 5.54 11.47
C PHE A 77 -10.03 7.06 11.65
N ALA A 78 -9.38 7.84 10.78
CA ALA A 78 -9.47 9.31 10.81
C ALA A 78 -10.91 9.83 10.68
N LYS A 79 -11.82 9.08 10.03
CA LYS A 79 -13.24 9.45 9.89
C LYS A 79 -14.00 9.38 11.21
N VAL A 80 -13.45 8.70 12.22
CA VAL A 80 -14.05 8.46 13.54
C VAL A 80 -13.12 8.89 14.69
N GLY A 81 -12.28 9.90 14.47
CA GLY A 81 -11.42 10.48 15.51
C GLY A 81 -10.03 9.84 15.61
N GLY A 82 -9.61 9.07 14.61
CA GLY A 82 -8.23 8.58 14.51
C GLY A 82 -7.22 9.72 14.32
N GLY A 83 -6.03 9.56 14.92
CA GLY A 83 -4.94 10.53 14.85
C GLY A 83 -4.12 10.45 13.56
N GLU A 84 -3.02 11.20 13.53
CA GLU A 84 -2.06 11.16 12.42
C GLU A 84 -1.39 9.79 12.32
N PHE A 85 -1.10 9.36 11.09
CA PHE A 85 -0.39 8.11 10.82
C PHE A 85 0.85 8.38 9.99
N LYS A 86 1.99 8.42 10.65
CA LYS A 86 3.30 8.68 10.04
C LYS A 86 3.94 7.39 9.54
N GLN A 87 4.42 7.41 8.30
CA GLN A 87 5.13 6.29 7.69
C GLN A 87 6.58 6.67 7.39
N PRO A 88 7.55 5.74 7.57
CA PRO A 88 8.94 5.95 7.17
C PRO A 88 9.09 5.78 5.66
N LEU A 89 8.64 6.77 4.91
CA LEU A 89 8.62 6.68 3.45
C LEU A 89 10.03 6.49 2.87
N MET A 90 10.09 5.73 1.79
CA MET A 90 11.26 5.68 0.91
C MET A 90 11.46 7.05 0.26
N ALA A 91 12.66 7.32 -0.27
CA ALA A 91 12.96 8.60 -0.90
C ALA A 91 12.51 8.69 -2.35
N ASP A 92 12.15 7.55 -2.96
CA ASP A 92 11.78 7.44 -4.37
C ASP A 92 10.78 6.30 -4.63
N ASN A 93 10.41 6.12 -5.90
CA ASN A 93 9.52 5.06 -6.38
C ASN A 93 10.25 3.94 -7.14
N THR A 94 11.57 3.84 -7.02
CA THR A 94 12.35 2.79 -7.70
C THR A 94 12.21 1.42 -7.05
N GLY A 95 11.88 1.38 -5.75
CA GLY A 95 11.80 0.16 -4.94
C GLY A 95 13.15 -0.33 -4.43
N GLY A 96 14.24 0.33 -4.83
CA GLY A 96 15.59 0.01 -4.40
C GLY A 96 15.98 0.63 -3.05
N ILE A 97 17.07 0.13 -2.47
CA ILE A 97 17.69 0.71 -1.27
C ILE A 97 19.20 0.57 -1.35
N LEU A 98 19.91 1.60 -0.90
CA LEU A 98 21.36 1.67 -0.81
C LEU A 98 21.81 1.41 0.62
N VAL A 99 23.02 0.86 0.76
CA VAL A 99 23.77 0.76 2.03
C VAL A 99 25.18 1.25 1.77
N GLY A 100 25.54 2.38 2.36
CA GLY A 100 26.83 3.03 2.14
C GLY A 100 27.06 3.38 0.66
N GLY A 101 26.03 3.84 -0.04
CA GLY A 101 26.08 4.19 -1.45
C GLY A 101 26.02 3.00 -2.43
N ASN A 102 26.04 1.76 -1.93
CA ASN A 102 25.97 0.56 -2.77
C ASN A 102 24.55 0.01 -2.82
N VAL A 103 24.14 -0.51 -3.97
CA VAL A 103 22.81 -1.10 -4.14
C VAL A 103 22.70 -2.39 -3.35
N ALA A 104 21.94 -2.36 -2.25
CA ALA A 104 21.61 -3.54 -1.45
C ALA A 104 20.38 -4.27 -2.00
N ARG A 105 19.45 -3.52 -2.60
CA ARG A 105 18.32 -4.03 -3.38
C ARG A 105 18.12 -3.16 -4.62
N GLY A 106 17.97 -3.80 -5.76
CA GLY A 106 17.75 -3.13 -7.04
C GLY A 106 16.31 -2.65 -7.23
N TYR A 107 15.98 -2.32 -8.46
CA TYR A 107 14.69 -1.78 -8.85
C TYR A 107 13.53 -2.77 -8.62
N ARG A 108 12.35 -2.24 -8.29
CA ARG A 108 11.11 -3.04 -8.23
C ARG A 108 10.78 -3.61 -9.61
N PHE A 109 9.91 -4.60 -9.62
CA PHE A 109 9.36 -5.13 -10.86
C PHE A 109 8.23 -4.23 -11.40
N THR A 110 8.04 -4.33 -12.71
CA THR A 110 6.87 -3.83 -13.44
C THR A 110 6.44 -4.88 -14.45
N PHE A 111 5.17 -4.87 -14.83
CA PHE A 111 4.65 -5.81 -15.81
C PHE A 111 4.84 -5.24 -17.22
N ASN A 112 5.51 -6.01 -18.08
CA ASN A 112 5.61 -5.71 -19.50
C ASN A 112 4.47 -6.40 -20.24
N SER A 113 3.50 -5.63 -20.75
CA SER A 113 2.34 -6.17 -21.46
C SER A 113 2.68 -6.77 -22.81
N GLU A 114 3.76 -6.33 -23.47
CA GLU A 114 4.19 -6.84 -24.77
C GLU A 114 4.76 -8.25 -24.66
N THR A 115 5.54 -8.51 -23.62
CA THR A 115 6.13 -9.83 -23.35
C THR A 115 5.30 -10.68 -22.40
N SER A 116 4.26 -10.09 -21.78
CA SER A 116 3.43 -10.69 -20.74
C SER A 116 4.24 -11.24 -19.56
N THR A 117 5.33 -10.57 -19.20
CA THR A 117 6.23 -10.97 -18.11
C THR A 117 6.56 -9.81 -17.18
N PRO A 118 6.78 -10.07 -15.87
CA PRO A 118 7.38 -9.08 -15.00
C PRO A 118 8.87 -8.90 -15.34
N GLN A 119 9.33 -7.66 -15.33
CA GLN A 119 10.75 -7.32 -15.48
C GLN A 119 11.11 -6.16 -14.55
N SER A 120 12.40 -5.94 -14.28
CA SER A 120 12.82 -4.84 -13.42
C SER A 120 12.55 -3.50 -14.09
N LEU A 121 12.23 -2.48 -13.29
CA LEU A 121 11.82 -1.16 -13.77
C LEU A 121 12.90 -0.49 -14.65
N ASP A 122 14.17 -0.64 -14.30
CA ASP A 122 15.29 -0.11 -15.09
C ASP A 122 15.37 -0.75 -16.48
N THR A 123 15.22 -2.08 -16.54
CA THR A 123 15.20 -2.82 -17.82
C THR A 123 14.02 -2.41 -18.68
N PHE A 124 12.84 -2.27 -18.08
CA PHE A 124 11.63 -1.83 -18.76
C PHE A 124 11.79 -0.42 -19.36
N LEU A 125 12.24 0.54 -18.54
CA LEU A 125 12.44 1.93 -18.99
C LEU A 125 13.52 2.03 -20.08
N THR A 126 14.62 1.30 -19.93
CA THR A 126 15.68 1.23 -20.94
C THR A 126 15.14 0.70 -22.28
N GLY A 127 14.31 -0.35 -22.23
CA GLY A 127 13.66 -0.91 -23.42
C GLY A 127 12.75 0.08 -24.14
N LEU A 128 12.16 1.03 -23.41
CA LEU A 128 11.35 2.12 -23.96
C LEU A 128 12.19 3.34 -24.42
N GLY A 129 13.51 3.32 -24.23
CA GLY A 129 14.37 4.49 -24.47
C GLY A 129 14.15 5.62 -23.46
N ALA A 130 13.52 5.33 -22.30
CA ALA A 130 13.24 6.30 -21.26
C ALA A 130 14.40 6.40 -20.25
N SER A 131 14.50 7.54 -19.57
CA SER A 131 15.49 7.74 -18.51
C SER A 131 15.17 6.88 -17.29
N VAL A 132 16.17 6.19 -16.76
CA VAL A 132 16.06 5.39 -15.53
C VAL A 132 16.35 6.30 -14.34
N PRO A 133 15.39 6.50 -13.40
CA PRO A 133 15.62 7.30 -12.21
C PRO A 133 16.63 6.60 -11.28
N PRO A 134 17.51 7.33 -10.59
CA PRO A 134 18.44 6.73 -9.65
C PRO A 134 17.72 6.22 -8.40
N ILE A 135 18.28 5.16 -7.78
CA ILE A 135 17.91 4.76 -6.42
C ILE A 135 18.50 5.81 -5.46
N THR A 136 17.68 6.41 -4.62
CA THR A 136 18.08 7.50 -3.72
C THR A 136 17.86 7.18 -2.24
N THR A 137 17.14 6.10 -1.92
CA THR A 137 16.91 5.69 -0.54
C THR A 137 18.17 5.07 0.06
N GLU A 138 18.76 5.71 1.09
CA GLU A 138 19.96 5.24 1.78
C GLU A 138 19.58 4.75 3.19
N ALA A 139 19.99 3.51 3.51
CA ALA A 139 19.70 2.89 4.80
C ALA A 139 20.43 3.56 5.98
N GLY A 140 21.61 4.12 5.72
CA GLY A 140 22.41 4.82 6.74
C GLY A 140 21.86 6.20 7.15
N ILE A 141 20.82 6.69 6.45
CA ILE A 141 20.18 7.95 6.81
C ILE A 141 19.01 7.67 7.77
N SER A 142 19.21 8.01 9.05
CA SER A 142 18.15 7.90 10.05
C SER A 142 17.03 8.92 9.77
N LEU A 143 15.81 8.46 9.82
CA LEU A 143 14.60 9.30 9.75
C LEU A 143 14.06 9.69 11.15
N GLY A 144 14.72 9.21 12.22
CA GLY A 144 14.17 9.21 13.57
C GLY A 144 13.33 7.98 13.86
N SER A 145 12.65 7.95 14.99
CA SER A 145 11.85 6.79 15.45
C SER A 145 10.39 7.13 15.73
N ASP A 146 9.94 8.33 15.41
CA ASP A 146 8.58 8.81 15.62
C ASP A 146 7.69 8.46 14.40
N PHE A 147 7.30 7.19 14.34
CA PHE A 147 6.46 6.63 13.26
C PHE A 147 5.33 5.77 13.81
N ASN A 148 4.30 5.58 12.99
CA ASN A 148 3.17 4.72 13.30
C ASN A 148 3.22 3.39 12.54
N ASN A 149 4.03 3.28 11.49
CA ASN A 149 4.19 2.04 10.72
C ASN A 149 5.58 1.42 10.96
N PHE A 150 5.60 0.34 11.74
CA PHE A 150 6.75 -0.53 12.00
C PHE A 150 6.67 -1.83 11.19
N GLY A 151 6.19 -1.75 9.97
CA GLY A 151 6.32 -2.82 8.98
C GLY A 151 7.76 -2.89 8.47
N ILE A 152 8.47 -3.98 8.75
CA ILE A 152 9.88 -4.15 8.39
C ILE A 152 10.01 -5.25 7.34
N PRO A 153 10.26 -4.93 6.06
CA PRO A 153 10.46 -5.94 5.02
C PRO A 153 11.56 -6.94 5.40
N GLY A 154 11.25 -8.23 5.24
CA GLY A 154 12.17 -9.32 5.59
C GLY A 154 12.17 -9.71 7.07
N ALA A 155 11.45 -9.02 7.93
CA ALA A 155 11.33 -9.41 9.32
C ALA A 155 10.55 -10.75 9.46
N LYS A 156 10.98 -11.56 10.39
CA LYS A 156 10.25 -12.72 10.93
C LYS A 156 9.82 -12.39 12.34
N SER A 157 8.84 -13.11 12.91
CA SER A 157 8.30 -12.83 14.24
C SER A 157 9.35 -12.64 15.32
N TRP A 158 10.38 -13.49 15.36
CA TRP A 158 11.47 -13.39 16.34
C TRP A 158 12.40 -12.18 16.11
N HIS A 159 12.51 -11.66 14.87
CA HIS A 159 13.27 -10.44 14.58
C HIS A 159 12.66 -9.20 15.26
N LEU A 160 11.34 -9.21 15.46
CA LEU A 160 10.65 -8.06 16.06
C LEU A 160 11.07 -7.80 17.51
N LEU A 161 11.58 -8.82 18.18
CA LEU A 161 12.10 -8.77 19.56
C LEU A 161 13.62 -8.84 19.64
N ALA A 162 14.32 -8.94 18.50
CA ALA A 162 15.77 -9.11 18.48
C ALA A 162 16.49 -7.75 18.70
N PRO A 163 17.26 -7.57 19.79
CA PRO A 163 18.08 -6.38 19.97
C PRO A 163 19.12 -6.27 18.85
N GLY A 164 19.34 -5.06 18.36
CA GLY A 164 20.33 -4.81 17.31
C GLY A 164 19.92 -5.24 15.91
N TYR A 165 18.67 -5.60 15.69
CA TYR A 165 18.17 -5.99 14.36
C TYR A 165 18.36 -4.89 13.30
N ALA A 166 18.46 -3.62 13.70
CA ALA A 166 18.78 -2.50 12.80
C ALA A 166 20.13 -2.70 12.07
N GLY A 167 21.12 -3.35 12.71
CA GLY A 167 22.41 -3.68 12.06
C GLY A 167 22.30 -4.75 10.98
N ALA A 168 21.22 -5.52 10.93
CA ALA A 168 20.99 -6.61 9.99
C ALA A 168 19.86 -6.33 8.97
N ASN A 169 19.10 -5.26 9.17
CA ASN A 169 17.96 -4.92 8.30
C ASN A 169 18.00 -3.45 7.88
N PRO A 170 18.23 -3.15 6.60
CA PRO A 170 18.39 -1.78 6.11
C PRO A 170 17.11 -0.93 6.23
N TYR A 171 15.93 -1.53 6.24
CA TYR A 171 14.68 -0.80 6.43
C TYR A 171 14.51 -0.38 7.89
N TYR A 172 14.80 -1.27 8.84
CA TYR A 172 14.72 -0.94 10.25
C TYR A 172 15.83 0.02 10.69
N ALA A 173 17.03 -0.07 10.09
CA ALA A 173 18.13 0.85 10.35
C ALA A 173 17.75 2.33 10.22
N ARG A 174 16.82 2.66 9.33
CA ARG A 174 16.36 4.02 9.06
C ARG A 174 15.49 4.61 10.18
N ILE A 175 14.89 3.77 11.03
CA ILE A 175 13.86 4.18 12.00
C ILE A 175 14.12 3.68 13.42
N ALA A 176 15.15 2.88 13.63
CA ALA A 176 15.49 2.38 14.95
C ALA A 176 15.89 3.53 15.88
N SER A 177 15.38 3.53 17.10
CA SER A 177 15.70 4.54 18.13
C SER A 177 17.14 4.44 18.64
N GLY A 178 17.81 3.30 18.40
CA GLY A 178 19.20 3.11 18.80
C GLY A 178 19.75 1.74 18.37
N PRO A 179 21.05 1.50 18.59
CA PRO A 179 21.73 0.29 18.10
C PRO A 179 21.24 -1.01 18.75
N THR A 180 20.64 -0.95 19.93
CA THR A 180 20.08 -2.10 20.64
C THR A 180 18.56 -2.12 20.66
N ALA A 181 17.91 -1.21 19.92
CA ALA A 181 16.46 -1.14 19.82
C ALA A 181 15.87 -2.42 19.25
N THR A 182 14.62 -2.68 19.61
CA THR A 182 13.78 -3.72 19.01
C THR A 182 12.58 -3.09 18.32
N VAL A 183 12.08 -3.70 17.26
CA VAL A 183 10.93 -3.17 16.51
C VAL A 183 9.72 -3.02 17.41
N VAL A 184 9.43 -4.01 18.26
CA VAL A 184 8.32 -3.95 19.22
C VAL A 184 8.56 -2.89 20.30
N GLY A 185 9.81 -2.74 20.77
CA GLY A 185 10.16 -1.69 21.74
C GLY A 185 9.91 -0.29 21.20
N ASP A 186 10.34 -0.03 19.96
CA ASP A 186 10.12 1.25 19.30
C ASP A 186 8.62 1.51 19.03
N ALA A 187 7.87 0.47 18.66
CA ALA A 187 6.42 0.57 18.46
C ALA A 187 5.67 0.88 19.76
N ILE A 188 6.04 0.22 20.88
CA ILE A 188 5.45 0.48 22.21
C ILE A 188 5.80 1.90 22.68
N ALA A 189 6.99 2.41 22.37
CA ALA A 189 7.41 3.75 22.74
C ALA A 189 6.53 4.84 22.12
N GLN A 190 5.77 4.52 21.04
CA GLN A 190 4.77 5.42 20.47
C GLN A 190 3.50 5.54 21.32
N ASN A 191 3.35 4.75 22.41
CA ASN A 191 2.16 4.73 23.27
C ASN A 191 0.85 4.46 22.50
N PRO A 192 0.74 3.37 21.71
CA PRO A 192 -0.43 3.10 20.90
C PRO A 192 -1.69 2.90 21.74
N THR A 193 -2.82 3.48 21.32
CA THR A 193 -4.15 3.19 21.83
C THR A 193 -4.80 2.02 21.09
N PHE A 194 -4.39 1.83 19.84
CA PHE A 194 -4.79 0.70 18.99
C PHE A 194 -3.61 0.21 18.16
N PHE A 195 -3.48 -1.09 17.96
CA PHE A 195 -2.42 -1.63 17.12
C PHE A 195 -2.87 -2.81 16.27
N THR A 196 -2.15 -3.04 15.16
CA THR A 196 -2.24 -4.25 14.33
C THR A 196 -0.89 -4.95 14.27
N LEU A 197 -0.91 -6.31 14.21
CA LEU A 197 0.26 -7.17 14.10
C LEU A 197 0.05 -8.19 12.98
#